data_aeeb4847d3978e9e5e0c6a0c459c5b7a
#
_entry.id   aeeb4847d3978e9e5e0c6a0c459c5b7a
#
_cell.length_a   1.000
_cell.length_b   1.000
_cell.length_c   1.000
_cell.angle_alpha   90.00
_cell.angle_beta   90.00
_cell.angle_gamma   90.00
#
_symmetry.space_group_name_H-M   'P 1'
#
loop_
_entity.id
_entity.type
_entity.pdbx_description
1 polymer ?
#
loop_
_entity_poly.entity_id
_entity_poly.type
_entity_poly.pdbx_seq_one_letter_code
_entity_poly.pdbx_strand_id
1 'polypeptide(L)'
;MIKLAINGFGRIGRNAFKIAFERRDVKIVAINDLTDTKTLAHLLKHDSSYGTYDRDVKFDEENLIVDGEKIRVFSEKEPKKLPWGEYQVDVVIESTGFFTDPKKAADHLEAGARKVVISAPAKGEGAKTIVIGVNEDTVTEDDKILSNASCTTNCIAPVMKVLEDNFGIEKALMTTVHSYTASQRILDAPAKDLREARAAAENIVPTSTGASKAAALTIPALKGKFDGLSIRVPTPVVSLSDITAVLKRDTTVEELQEIFKKAAKEPFYEGILGVSEEPLVSIDYRGNSHSSIVDLPLINVVGGNLVKIVAWYDNEWGYSNRLVELASDFGKN
;
A
#
# COMPACT_ATOMS: atom_id res chain seq x y z
N MET A 1 -21.82 -9.44 -3.21
CA MET A 1 -20.89 -9.18 -2.08
C MET A 1 -19.71 -10.10 -2.28
N ILE A 2 -18.51 -9.51 -2.42
CA ILE A 2 -17.27 -10.26 -2.67
C ILE A 2 -16.76 -10.89 -1.38
N LYS A 3 -16.45 -12.18 -1.42
CA LYS A 3 -15.92 -12.93 -0.29
C LYS A 3 -14.40 -12.83 -0.26
N LEU A 4 -13.87 -12.14 0.75
CA LEU A 4 -12.43 -11.96 0.96
C LEU A 4 -11.91 -12.95 2.01
N ALA A 5 -10.72 -13.49 1.76
CA ALA A 5 -9.87 -14.09 2.79
C ALA A 5 -8.59 -13.28 2.94
N ILE A 6 -8.04 -13.26 4.15
CA ILE A 6 -6.78 -12.56 4.45
C ILE A 6 -5.75 -13.59 4.89
N ASN A 7 -4.68 -13.73 4.13
CA ASN A 7 -3.52 -14.54 4.50
C ASN A 7 -2.42 -13.66 5.07
N GLY A 8 -2.14 -13.79 6.38
CA GLY A 8 -1.27 -12.91 7.14
C GLY A 8 -2.03 -11.77 7.83
N PHE A 9 -2.18 -11.87 9.15
CA PHE A 9 -2.93 -10.91 9.96
C PHE A 9 -1.99 -9.96 10.72
N GLY A 10 -0.91 -9.54 10.03
CA GLY A 10 0.05 -8.51 10.48
C GLY A 10 -0.54 -7.10 10.43
N ARG A 11 0.32 -6.07 10.37
CA ARG A 11 -0.11 -4.66 10.31
C ARG A 11 -1.07 -4.41 9.14
N ILE A 12 -0.68 -4.79 7.92
CA ILE A 12 -1.49 -4.57 6.71
C ILE A 12 -2.75 -5.42 6.72
N GLY A 13 -2.66 -6.71 7.07
CA GLY A 13 -3.84 -7.60 7.14
C GLY A 13 -4.90 -7.10 8.13
N ARG A 14 -4.49 -6.60 9.32
CA ARG A 14 -5.44 -6.03 10.29
C ARG A 14 -6.05 -4.71 9.84
N ASN A 15 -5.28 -3.83 9.19
CA ASN A 15 -5.83 -2.59 8.64
C ASN A 15 -6.78 -2.87 7.47
N ALA A 16 -6.41 -3.80 6.58
CA ALA A 16 -7.29 -4.26 5.51
C ALA A 16 -8.58 -4.87 6.07
N PHE A 17 -8.49 -5.66 7.16
CA PHE A 17 -9.65 -6.17 7.86
C PHE A 17 -10.57 -5.05 8.34
N LYS A 18 -10.03 -4.07 9.08
CA LYS A 18 -10.82 -2.95 9.61
C LYS A 18 -11.54 -2.19 8.50
N ILE A 19 -10.86 -1.92 7.38
CA ILE A 19 -11.40 -1.23 6.23
C ILE A 19 -12.48 -2.08 5.52
N ALA A 20 -12.19 -3.36 5.28
CA ALA A 20 -13.13 -4.27 4.62
C ALA A 20 -14.39 -4.51 5.46
N PHE A 21 -14.27 -4.56 6.79
CA PHE A 21 -15.39 -4.78 7.70
C PHE A 21 -16.42 -3.65 7.68
N GLU A 22 -16.00 -2.42 7.34
CA GLU A 22 -16.89 -1.26 7.20
C GLU A 22 -17.61 -1.21 5.83
N ARG A 23 -17.16 -2.01 4.86
CA ARG A 23 -17.70 -1.98 3.49
C ARG A 23 -18.89 -2.90 3.34
N ARG A 24 -19.88 -2.48 2.54
CA ARG A 24 -21.09 -3.28 2.24
C ARG A 24 -20.94 -4.20 1.03
N ASP A 25 -19.94 -3.98 0.20
CA ASP A 25 -19.71 -4.73 -1.04
C ASP A 25 -18.77 -5.92 -0.88
N VAL A 26 -18.10 -6.04 0.28
CA VAL A 26 -17.20 -7.15 0.63
C VAL A 26 -17.64 -7.84 1.92
N LYS A 27 -17.24 -9.10 2.08
CA LYS A 27 -17.39 -9.89 3.30
C LYS A 27 -16.11 -10.66 3.58
N ILE A 28 -15.54 -10.48 4.77
CA ILE A 28 -14.40 -11.29 5.22
C ILE A 28 -14.95 -12.64 5.70
N VAL A 29 -14.55 -13.71 5.02
CA VAL A 29 -15.03 -15.07 5.34
C VAL A 29 -14.03 -15.89 6.12
N ALA A 30 -12.74 -15.59 5.99
CA ALA A 30 -11.67 -16.31 6.68
C ALA A 30 -10.39 -15.49 6.81
N ILE A 31 -9.59 -15.86 7.80
CA ILE A 31 -8.24 -15.36 8.05
C ILE A 31 -7.31 -16.56 8.18
N ASN A 32 -6.08 -16.46 7.70
CA ASN A 32 -5.04 -17.41 8.02
C ASN A 32 -3.84 -16.67 8.62
N ASP A 33 -3.43 -17.09 9.81
CA ASP A 33 -2.21 -16.62 10.48
C ASP A 33 -1.70 -17.71 11.43
N LEU A 34 -0.39 -17.79 11.66
CA LEU A 34 0.20 -18.80 12.53
C LEU A 34 0.07 -18.47 14.02
N THR A 35 -0.44 -17.29 14.34
CA THR A 35 -0.67 -16.79 15.69
C THR A 35 -2.06 -17.22 16.19
N ASP A 36 -2.20 -17.47 17.48
CA ASP A 36 -3.46 -17.85 18.12
C ASP A 36 -4.52 -16.74 18.08
N THR A 37 -5.79 -17.14 18.11
CA THR A 37 -6.95 -16.24 17.99
C THR A 37 -7.00 -15.17 19.10
N LYS A 38 -6.57 -15.49 20.33
CA LYS A 38 -6.53 -14.58 21.46
C LYS A 38 -5.57 -13.41 21.18
N THR A 39 -4.37 -13.73 20.71
CA THR A 39 -3.36 -12.74 20.36
C THR A 39 -3.81 -11.90 19.17
N LEU A 40 -4.41 -12.52 18.15
CA LEU A 40 -4.93 -11.80 16.97
C LEU A 40 -6.07 -10.85 17.37
N ALA A 41 -7.00 -11.28 18.22
CA ALA A 41 -8.08 -10.44 18.73
C ALA A 41 -7.54 -9.23 19.52
N HIS A 42 -6.55 -9.47 20.39
CA HIS A 42 -5.92 -8.40 21.16
C HIS A 42 -5.26 -7.35 20.26
N LEU A 43 -4.49 -7.80 19.25
CA LEU A 43 -3.80 -6.91 18.31
C LEU A 43 -4.75 -6.24 17.32
N LEU A 44 -5.91 -6.83 17.02
CA LEU A 44 -6.96 -6.18 16.25
C LEU A 44 -7.63 -5.06 17.04
N LYS A 45 -7.91 -5.32 18.33
CA LYS A 45 -8.56 -4.38 19.23
C LYS A 45 -7.67 -3.19 19.59
N HIS A 46 -6.38 -3.44 19.90
CA HIS A 46 -5.44 -2.46 20.40
C HIS A 46 -4.30 -2.22 19.42
N ASP A 47 -4.17 -1.01 18.94
CA ASP A 47 -3.16 -0.61 17.97
C ASP A 47 -2.39 0.62 18.46
N SER A 48 -1.06 0.52 18.56
CA SER A 48 -0.22 1.62 19.05
C SER A 48 -0.24 2.85 18.12
N SER A 49 -0.49 2.66 16.83
CA SER A 49 -0.53 3.74 15.86
C SER A 49 -1.94 4.33 15.69
N TYR A 50 -2.99 3.50 15.71
CA TYR A 50 -4.36 3.91 15.40
C TYR A 50 -5.30 3.88 16.62
N GLY A 51 -4.79 3.49 17.81
CA GLY A 51 -5.61 3.44 19.01
C GLY A 51 -6.49 2.20 19.10
N THR A 52 -7.56 2.29 19.90
CA THR A 52 -8.48 1.19 20.13
C THR A 52 -9.49 1.10 18.99
N TYR A 53 -9.65 -0.09 18.40
CA TYR A 53 -10.67 -0.33 17.36
C TYR A 53 -12.07 -0.22 17.96
N ASP A 54 -12.92 0.62 17.36
CA ASP A 54 -14.27 0.93 17.86
C ASP A 54 -15.29 -0.16 17.46
N ARG A 55 -14.98 -1.42 17.76
CA ARG A 55 -15.87 -2.58 17.57
C ARG A 55 -15.73 -3.54 18.75
N ASP A 56 -16.76 -4.33 19.04
CA ASP A 56 -16.68 -5.40 20.01
C ASP A 56 -15.88 -6.56 19.41
N VAL A 57 -14.66 -6.79 19.93
CA VAL A 57 -13.74 -7.83 19.44
C VAL A 57 -13.60 -8.90 20.49
N LYS A 58 -14.05 -10.12 20.16
CA LYS A 58 -13.95 -11.34 20.95
C LYS A 58 -13.28 -12.45 20.14
N PHE A 59 -13.04 -13.56 20.75
CA PHE A 59 -12.49 -14.75 20.11
C PHE A 59 -13.01 -16.04 20.78
N ASP A 60 -12.98 -17.12 20.02
CA ASP A 60 -13.02 -18.50 20.54
C ASP A 60 -11.79 -19.26 19.99
N GLU A 61 -11.73 -20.58 20.19
CA GLU A 61 -10.56 -21.39 19.78
C GLU A 61 -10.24 -21.30 18.29
N GLU A 62 -11.26 -21.04 17.47
CA GLU A 62 -11.14 -21.13 16.02
C GLU A 62 -11.57 -19.85 15.28
N ASN A 63 -12.09 -18.84 15.98
CA ASN A 63 -12.66 -17.68 15.32
C ASN A 63 -12.25 -16.38 16.00
N LEU A 64 -12.12 -15.32 15.19
CA LEU A 64 -12.35 -13.96 15.64
C LEU A 64 -13.84 -13.64 15.58
N ILE A 65 -14.35 -12.91 16.56
CA ILE A 65 -15.75 -12.50 16.64
C ILE A 65 -15.78 -10.99 16.75
N VAL A 66 -16.29 -10.32 15.71
CA VAL A 66 -16.36 -8.85 15.66
C VAL A 66 -17.81 -8.45 15.51
N ASP A 67 -18.33 -7.65 16.46
CA ASP A 67 -19.75 -7.27 16.54
C ASP A 67 -20.72 -8.48 16.43
N GLY A 68 -20.30 -9.63 16.96
CA GLY A 68 -21.06 -10.89 16.90
C GLY A 68 -20.85 -11.71 15.62
N GLU A 69 -20.22 -11.18 14.60
CA GLU A 69 -19.88 -11.92 13.38
C GLU A 69 -18.65 -12.80 13.60
N LYS A 70 -18.80 -14.10 13.33
CA LYS A 70 -17.72 -15.09 13.45
C LYS A 70 -16.93 -15.16 12.15
N ILE A 71 -15.62 -14.92 12.23
CA ILE A 71 -14.67 -15.04 11.14
C ILE A 71 -13.70 -16.18 11.46
N ARG A 72 -13.72 -17.23 10.63
CA ARG A 72 -12.86 -18.40 10.82
C ARG A 72 -11.38 -18.02 10.73
N VAL A 73 -10.57 -18.51 11.66
CA VAL A 73 -9.11 -18.36 11.66
C VAL A 73 -8.48 -19.72 11.43
N PHE A 74 -7.62 -19.81 10.41
CA PHE A 74 -6.78 -20.96 10.13
C PHE A 74 -5.36 -20.70 10.58
N SER A 75 -4.58 -21.76 10.81
CA SER A 75 -3.15 -21.70 11.17
C SER A 75 -2.36 -22.66 10.26
N GLU A 76 -2.36 -22.36 8.96
CA GLU A 76 -1.73 -23.22 7.94
C GLU A 76 -0.53 -22.48 7.30
N LYS A 77 0.61 -23.19 7.20
CA LYS A 77 1.84 -22.66 6.60
C LYS A 77 1.85 -22.73 5.08
N GLU A 78 1.18 -23.74 4.52
CA GLU A 78 1.15 -24.03 3.10
C GLU A 78 -0.16 -23.54 2.49
N PRO A 79 -0.19 -22.44 1.72
CA PRO A 79 -1.43 -21.84 1.22
C PRO A 79 -2.33 -22.80 0.46
N LYS A 80 -1.77 -23.76 -0.27
CA LYS A 80 -2.54 -24.75 -1.03
C LYS A 80 -3.36 -25.72 -0.19
N LYS A 81 -3.10 -25.82 1.13
CA LYS A 81 -3.87 -26.64 2.07
C LYS A 81 -5.03 -25.91 2.72
N LEU A 82 -5.16 -24.61 2.47
CA LEU A 82 -6.24 -23.80 2.99
C LEU A 82 -7.56 -24.12 2.28
N PRO A 83 -8.69 -24.16 2.98
CA PRO A 83 -9.96 -24.59 2.40
C PRO A 83 -10.71 -23.45 1.69
N TRP A 84 -10.02 -22.64 0.86
CA TRP A 84 -10.62 -21.49 0.20
C TRP A 84 -11.83 -21.82 -0.67
N GLY A 85 -11.82 -23.00 -1.31
CA GLY A 85 -12.94 -23.48 -2.11
C GLY A 85 -14.20 -23.74 -1.27
N GLU A 86 -14.07 -24.32 -0.06
CA GLU A 86 -15.18 -24.57 0.87
C GLU A 86 -15.82 -23.25 1.35
N TYR A 87 -15.00 -22.22 1.58
CA TYR A 87 -15.45 -20.89 1.98
C TYR A 87 -15.89 -20.02 0.79
N GLN A 88 -15.76 -20.53 -0.45
CA GLN A 88 -16.11 -19.82 -1.68
C GLN A 88 -15.41 -18.46 -1.77
N VAL A 89 -14.11 -18.44 -1.49
CA VAL A 89 -13.30 -17.22 -1.49
C VAL A 89 -13.17 -16.69 -2.90
N ASP A 90 -13.65 -15.48 -3.12
CA ASP A 90 -13.47 -14.78 -4.40
C ASP A 90 -12.06 -14.24 -4.55
N VAL A 91 -11.54 -13.55 -3.51
CA VAL A 91 -10.20 -12.97 -3.54
C VAL A 91 -9.48 -13.24 -2.22
N VAL A 92 -8.22 -13.68 -2.32
CA VAL A 92 -7.29 -13.71 -1.18
C VAL A 92 -6.43 -12.45 -1.21
N ILE A 93 -6.39 -11.73 -0.09
CA ILE A 93 -5.39 -10.72 0.20
C ILE A 93 -4.18 -11.44 0.80
N GLU A 94 -3.08 -11.54 0.04
CA GLU A 94 -1.82 -12.12 0.49
C GLU A 94 -0.96 -11.04 1.17
N SER A 95 -0.92 -11.03 2.48
CA SER A 95 -0.23 -10.02 3.30
C SER A 95 0.78 -10.58 4.31
N THR A 96 1.25 -11.82 4.10
CA THR A 96 2.31 -12.41 4.93
C THR A 96 3.70 -11.85 4.64
N GLY A 97 3.92 -11.33 3.43
CA GLY A 97 5.23 -10.95 2.92
C GLY A 97 6.11 -12.13 2.47
N PHE A 98 5.67 -13.37 2.62
CA PHE A 98 6.40 -14.59 2.21
C PHE A 98 6.07 -15.03 0.79
N PHE A 99 4.83 -14.86 0.35
CA PHE A 99 4.35 -15.32 -0.96
C PHE A 99 4.24 -14.16 -1.96
N THR A 100 5.33 -13.39 -2.06
CA THR A 100 5.42 -12.25 -3.01
C THR A 100 5.81 -12.68 -4.43
N ASP A 101 6.25 -13.92 -4.62
CA ASP A 101 6.42 -14.55 -5.93
C ASP A 101 5.05 -15.03 -6.42
N PRO A 102 4.58 -14.59 -7.60
CA PRO A 102 3.28 -15.00 -8.15
C PRO A 102 3.11 -16.51 -8.28
N LYS A 103 4.20 -17.24 -8.57
CA LYS A 103 4.17 -18.70 -8.64
C LYS A 103 3.84 -19.34 -7.29
N LYS A 104 4.30 -18.73 -6.19
CA LYS A 104 3.95 -19.20 -4.84
C LYS A 104 2.58 -18.70 -4.40
N ALA A 105 2.20 -17.48 -4.79
CA ALA A 105 0.88 -16.95 -4.52
C ALA A 105 -0.23 -17.75 -5.25
N ALA A 106 0.10 -18.40 -6.37
CA ALA A 106 -0.80 -19.30 -7.09
C ALA A 106 -1.29 -20.50 -6.26
N ASP A 107 -0.55 -20.87 -5.19
CA ASP A 107 -1.00 -21.91 -4.24
C ASP A 107 -2.38 -21.59 -3.64
N HIS A 108 -2.76 -20.31 -3.53
CA HIS A 108 -4.10 -19.91 -3.12
C HIS A 108 -5.19 -20.24 -4.16
N LEU A 109 -4.84 -20.21 -5.46
CA LEU A 109 -5.74 -20.61 -6.53
C LEU A 109 -5.93 -22.13 -6.52
N GLU A 110 -4.86 -22.90 -6.26
CA GLU A 110 -4.95 -24.36 -6.07
C GLU A 110 -5.81 -24.73 -4.86
N ALA A 111 -5.81 -23.90 -3.83
CA ALA A 111 -6.66 -24.02 -2.64
C ALA A 111 -8.15 -23.67 -2.91
N GLY A 112 -8.49 -23.21 -4.10
CA GLY A 112 -9.86 -22.94 -4.53
C GLY A 112 -10.27 -21.46 -4.43
N ALA A 113 -9.37 -20.51 -4.19
CA ALA A 113 -9.65 -19.09 -4.37
C ALA A 113 -9.76 -18.75 -5.87
N ARG A 114 -10.63 -17.81 -6.22
CA ARG A 114 -10.75 -17.40 -7.64
C ARG A 114 -9.64 -16.47 -8.08
N LYS A 115 -9.15 -15.60 -7.17
CA LYS A 115 -8.18 -14.55 -7.44
C LYS A 115 -7.31 -14.26 -6.22
N VAL A 116 -6.14 -13.63 -6.46
CA VAL A 116 -5.19 -13.25 -5.40
C VAL A 116 -4.71 -11.82 -5.62
N VAL A 117 -4.64 -11.03 -4.55
CA VAL A 117 -3.99 -9.71 -4.53
C VAL A 117 -2.81 -9.75 -3.55
N ILE A 118 -1.61 -9.60 -4.08
CA ILE A 118 -0.37 -9.56 -3.29
C ILE A 118 -0.19 -8.15 -2.73
N SER A 119 -0.06 -8.01 -1.41
CA SER A 119 0.14 -6.74 -0.70
C SER A 119 1.62 -6.30 -0.67
N ALA A 120 2.33 -6.50 -1.76
CA ALA A 120 3.73 -6.13 -1.93
C ALA A 120 4.08 -6.07 -3.43
N PRO A 121 5.19 -5.44 -3.83
CA PRO A 121 5.72 -5.60 -5.19
C PRO A 121 5.97 -7.08 -5.50
N ALA A 122 5.40 -7.57 -6.59
CA ALA A 122 5.59 -8.95 -7.02
C ALA A 122 7.06 -9.22 -7.38
N LYS A 123 7.57 -10.38 -6.95
CA LYS A 123 8.94 -10.84 -7.24
C LYS A 123 8.91 -11.91 -8.31
N GLY A 124 8.99 -11.52 -9.56
CA GLY A 124 8.93 -12.43 -10.70
C GLY A 124 7.77 -12.12 -11.64
N GLU A 125 7.56 -12.99 -12.62
CA GLU A 125 6.51 -12.88 -13.62
C GLU A 125 5.24 -13.62 -13.17
N GLY A 126 4.07 -13.20 -13.68
CA GLY A 126 2.79 -13.86 -13.43
C GLY A 126 1.81 -13.06 -12.59
N ALA A 127 2.17 -11.85 -12.17
CA ALA A 127 1.23 -10.88 -11.59
C ALA A 127 1.37 -9.53 -12.27
N LYS A 128 0.25 -8.90 -12.57
CA LYS A 128 0.20 -7.53 -13.05
C LYS A 128 0.29 -6.59 -11.85
N THR A 129 1.14 -5.57 -11.94
CA THR A 129 1.25 -4.51 -10.93
C THR A 129 0.22 -3.44 -11.20
N ILE A 130 -0.67 -3.20 -10.25
CA ILE A 130 -1.75 -2.22 -10.36
C ILE A 130 -1.60 -1.16 -9.26
N VAL A 131 -1.79 0.08 -9.68
CA VAL A 131 -1.96 1.24 -8.80
C VAL A 131 -3.25 1.93 -9.20
N ILE A 132 -4.24 1.92 -8.32
CA ILE A 132 -5.54 2.58 -8.56
C ILE A 132 -5.30 4.09 -8.72
N GLY A 133 -5.96 4.69 -9.71
CA GLY A 133 -5.72 6.06 -10.16
C GLY A 133 -4.54 6.20 -11.13
N VAL A 134 -4.02 5.08 -11.68
CA VAL A 134 -2.90 5.11 -12.65
C VAL A 134 -3.09 4.12 -13.79
N ASN A 135 -3.38 2.83 -13.52
CA ASN A 135 -3.44 1.79 -14.55
C ASN A 135 -4.43 0.65 -14.23
N GLU A 136 -5.42 0.86 -13.38
CA GLU A 136 -6.44 -0.14 -13.04
C GLU A 136 -7.27 -0.60 -14.24
N ASP A 137 -7.40 0.25 -15.25
CA ASP A 137 -8.07 -0.03 -16.51
C ASP A 137 -7.37 -1.13 -17.35
N THR A 138 -6.14 -1.46 -17.00
CA THR A 138 -5.38 -2.55 -17.64
C THR A 138 -5.75 -3.94 -17.14
N VAL A 139 -6.52 -4.05 -16.04
CA VAL A 139 -6.97 -5.33 -15.50
C VAL A 139 -7.97 -5.99 -16.44
N THR A 140 -7.80 -7.29 -16.69
CA THR A 140 -8.66 -8.10 -17.56
C THR A 140 -9.25 -9.29 -16.80
N GLU A 141 -10.25 -9.95 -17.36
CA GLU A 141 -10.87 -11.16 -16.78
C GLU A 141 -9.89 -12.35 -16.70
N ASP A 142 -8.87 -12.37 -17.57
CA ASP A 142 -7.85 -13.42 -17.57
C ASP A 142 -6.84 -13.28 -16.41
N ASP A 143 -6.71 -12.11 -15.83
CA ASP A 143 -5.84 -11.88 -14.69
C ASP A 143 -6.34 -12.68 -13.48
N LYS A 144 -5.45 -13.43 -12.83
CA LYS A 144 -5.77 -14.22 -11.62
C LYS A 144 -5.00 -13.75 -10.40
N ILE A 145 -3.84 -13.11 -10.62
CA ILE A 145 -2.97 -12.61 -9.55
C ILE A 145 -2.59 -11.17 -9.88
N LEU A 146 -2.86 -10.26 -8.95
CA LEU A 146 -2.44 -8.86 -9.02
C LEU A 146 -1.47 -8.54 -7.88
N SER A 147 -0.63 -7.54 -8.10
CA SER A 147 0.18 -6.90 -7.07
C SER A 147 -0.31 -5.47 -6.86
N ASN A 148 -0.62 -5.10 -5.61
CA ASN A 148 -0.94 -3.72 -5.23
C ASN A 148 0.31 -2.83 -5.09
N ALA A 149 1.45 -3.26 -5.64
CA ALA A 149 2.74 -2.60 -5.50
C ALA A 149 3.13 -2.34 -4.03
N SER A 150 3.86 -1.24 -3.75
CA SER A 150 4.18 -0.79 -2.40
C SER A 150 3.39 0.47 -2.01
N CYS A 151 3.36 0.79 -0.73
CA CYS A 151 2.77 2.05 -0.24
C CYS A 151 3.45 3.27 -0.89
N THR A 152 4.77 3.25 -1.02
CA THR A 152 5.52 4.32 -1.68
C THR A 152 5.15 4.41 -3.17
N THR A 153 5.00 3.28 -3.87
CA THR A 153 4.56 3.29 -5.29
C THR A 153 3.15 3.89 -5.41
N ASN A 154 2.23 3.54 -4.51
CA ASN A 154 0.88 4.12 -4.50
C ASN A 154 0.91 5.63 -4.25
N CYS A 155 1.86 6.14 -3.46
CA CYS A 155 2.04 7.57 -3.26
C CYS A 155 2.60 8.27 -4.51
N ILE A 156 3.70 7.76 -5.07
CA ILE A 156 4.43 8.48 -6.12
C ILE A 156 3.78 8.34 -7.50
N ALA A 157 3.14 7.24 -7.82
CA ALA A 157 2.64 6.99 -9.17
C ALA A 157 1.53 7.98 -9.60
N PRO A 158 0.51 8.31 -8.79
CA PRO A 158 -0.45 9.37 -9.14
C PRO A 158 0.20 10.73 -9.36
N VAL A 159 1.18 11.12 -8.52
CA VAL A 159 1.92 12.38 -8.68
C VAL A 159 2.69 12.39 -10.00
N MET A 160 3.42 11.32 -10.29
CA MET A 160 4.21 11.20 -11.52
C MET A 160 3.31 11.15 -12.76
N LYS A 161 2.11 10.55 -12.66
CA LYS A 161 1.13 10.55 -13.74
C LYS A 161 0.63 11.95 -14.07
N VAL A 162 0.27 12.73 -13.05
CA VAL A 162 -0.12 14.13 -13.23
C VAL A 162 1.00 14.94 -13.88
N LEU A 163 2.25 14.76 -13.45
CA LEU A 163 3.39 15.46 -14.03
C LEU A 163 3.67 15.02 -15.49
N GLU A 164 3.63 13.70 -15.76
CA GLU A 164 3.90 13.20 -17.13
C GLU A 164 2.81 13.64 -18.10
N ASP A 165 1.53 13.57 -17.71
CA ASP A 165 0.40 13.91 -18.58
C ASP A 165 0.35 15.42 -18.91
N ASN A 166 0.77 16.30 -18.00
CA ASN A 166 0.67 17.75 -18.19
C ASN A 166 1.96 18.40 -18.71
N PHE A 167 3.12 17.83 -18.40
CA PHE A 167 4.42 18.46 -18.69
C PHE A 167 5.37 17.54 -19.47
N GLY A 168 5.21 16.24 -19.35
CA GLY A 168 6.21 15.25 -19.72
C GLY A 168 7.43 15.29 -18.81
N ILE A 169 8.00 14.14 -18.51
CA ILE A 169 9.17 14.00 -17.63
C ILE A 169 10.39 13.60 -18.46
N GLU A 170 11.47 14.35 -18.34
CA GLU A 170 12.77 13.96 -18.88
C GLU A 170 13.45 12.93 -17.98
N LYS A 171 13.57 13.25 -16.70
CA LYS A 171 14.21 12.45 -15.66
C LYS A 171 13.74 12.88 -14.28
N ALA A 172 13.74 11.97 -13.32
CA ALA A 172 13.37 12.27 -11.95
C ALA A 172 14.14 11.39 -10.96
N LEU A 173 14.32 11.92 -9.76
CA LEU A 173 14.78 11.20 -8.58
C LEU A 173 13.78 11.40 -7.46
N MET A 174 13.65 10.40 -6.59
CA MET A 174 12.87 10.54 -5.37
C MET A 174 13.65 10.07 -4.14
N THR A 175 13.38 10.70 -3.02
CA THR A 175 13.74 10.20 -1.69
C THR A 175 12.46 10.04 -0.88
N THR A 176 12.16 8.83 -0.43
CA THR A 176 11.06 8.70 0.53
C THR A 176 11.64 8.70 1.95
N VAL A 177 11.20 9.66 2.77
CA VAL A 177 11.41 9.69 4.22
C VAL A 177 10.30 8.86 4.83
N HIS A 178 10.65 7.65 5.26
CA HIS A 178 9.69 6.58 5.52
C HIS A 178 9.72 6.15 6.99
N SER A 179 8.56 5.97 7.55
CA SER A 179 8.41 5.34 8.88
C SER A 179 9.11 3.98 8.91
N TYR A 180 9.62 3.59 10.07
CA TYR A 180 10.17 2.25 10.22
C TYR A 180 9.10 1.17 10.02
N THR A 181 9.50 -0.01 9.61
CA THR A 181 8.62 -1.16 9.39
C THR A 181 9.18 -2.39 10.12
N ALA A 182 8.43 -3.49 10.13
CA ALA A 182 8.88 -4.73 10.76
C ALA A 182 10.17 -5.33 10.15
N SER A 183 10.67 -4.80 9.03
CA SER A 183 11.97 -5.19 8.46
C SER A 183 13.15 -4.60 9.25
N GLN A 184 12.98 -3.42 9.90
CA GLN A 184 14.00 -2.82 10.72
C GLN A 184 14.13 -3.53 12.07
N ARG A 185 15.34 -3.50 12.64
CA ARG A 185 15.62 -4.05 13.97
C ARG A 185 15.29 -3.03 15.06
N ILE A 186 14.70 -3.49 16.16
CA ILE A 186 14.47 -2.63 17.35
C ILE A 186 15.81 -2.28 18.01
N LEU A 187 16.68 -3.28 18.18
CA LEU A 187 18.07 -3.14 18.64
C LEU A 187 19.01 -3.63 17.52
N ASP A 188 20.30 -3.27 17.59
CA ASP A 188 21.29 -3.75 16.64
C ASP A 188 21.28 -5.28 16.58
N ALA A 189 20.97 -5.85 15.40
CA ALA A 189 20.88 -7.29 15.19
C ALA A 189 21.12 -7.65 13.71
N PRO A 190 21.53 -8.88 13.39
CA PRO A 190 21.82 -9.29 12.02
C PRO A 190 20.67 -9.02 11.06
N ALA A 191 20.96 -8.40 9.92
CA ALA A 191 20.07 -8.20 8.79
C ALA A 191 20.87 -8.38 7.48
N LYS A 192 20.15 -8.60 6.36
CA LYS A 192 20.78 -8.77 5.05
C LYS A 192 21.47 -7.47 4.58
N ASP A 193 20.82 -6.34 4.78
CA ASP A 193 21.41 -5.01 4.62
C ASP A 193 21.97 -4.57 5.97
N LEU A 194 23.27 -4.25 6.01
CA LEU A 194 23.94 -3.87 7.25
C LEU A 194 23.44 -2.53 7.82
N ARG A 195 22.86 -1.66 7.01
CA ARG A 195 22.21 -0.45 7.49
C ARG A 195 20.89 -0.76 8.20
N GLU A 196 20.12 -1.72 7.70
CA GLU A 196 18.88 -2.19 8.35
C GLU A 196 19.15 -3.04 9.61
N ALA A 197 20.41 -3.43 9.86
CA ALA A 197 20.82 -4.12 11.08
C ALA A 197 20.84 -3.22 12.31
N ARG A 198 20.69 -1.89 12.13
CA ARG A 198 20.79 -0.90 13.21
C ARG A 198 19.43 -0.58 13.81
N ALA A 199 19.45 -0.15 15.08
CA ALA A 199 18.25 0.20 15.86
C ALA A 199 17.40 1.28 15.17
N ALA A 200 16.17 0.93 14.83
CA ALA A 200 15.28 1.78 14.03
C ALA A 200 14.84 3.06 14.75
N ALA A 201 14.67 3.00 16.08
CA ALA A 201 14.16 4.13 16.86
C ALA A 201 15.22 5.20 17.17
N GLU A 202 16.50 4.95 16.85
CA GLU A 202 17.63 5.82 17.17
C GLU A 202 18.42 6.28 15.95
N ASN A 203 18.08 5.81 14.76
CA ASN A 203 18.88 6.05 13.57
C ASN A 203 18.05 6.57 12.40
N ILE A 204 18.67 7.40 11.57
CA ILE A 204 18.27 7.66 10.19
C ILE A 204 18.94 6.58 9.33
N VAL A 205 18.15 5.70 8.71
CA VAL A 205 18.66 4.53 8.00
C VAL A 205 18.39 4.65 6.49
N PRO A 206 19.38 4.99 5.66
CA PRO A 206 19.24 4.90 4.19
C PRO A 206 19.11 3.43 3.78
N THR A 207 18.18 3.16 2.87
CA THR A 207 17.95 1.81 2.32
C THR A 207 17.49 1.90 0.88
N SER A 208 17.61 0.81 0.15
CA SER A 208 17.11 0.74 -1.23
C SER A 208 15.58 0.70 -1.25
N THR A 209 15.00 1.12 -2.38
CA THR A 209 13.57 0.98 -2.67
C THR A 209 13.37 0.50 -4.09
N GLY A 210 12.35 -0.33 -4.29
CA GLY A 210 11.88 -0.72 -5.62
C GLY A 210 10.71 0.13 -6.13
N ALA A 211 10.32 1.17 -5.40
CA ALA A 211 9.09 1.92 -5.69
C ALA A 211 9.14 2.67 -7.03
N SER A 212 10.28 3.25 -7.40
CA SER A 212 10.48 3.92 -8.69
C SER A 212 10.38 2.95 -9.87
N LYS A 213 10.96 1.76 -9.73
CA LYS A 213 10.86 0.70 -10.74
C LYS A 213 9.43 0.19 -10.88
N ALA A 214 8.72 0.02 -9.75
CA ALA A 214 7.32 -0.38 -9.76
C ALA A 214 6.41 0.70 -10.39
N ALA A 215 6.68 1.99 -10.14
CA ALA A 215 5.98 3.09 -10.80
C ALA A 215 6.20 3.08 -12.32
N ALA A 216 7.40 2.73 -12.78
CA ALA A 216 7.68 2.59 -14.21
C ALA A 216 6.98 1.38 -14.86
N LEU A 217 6.50 0.39 -14.08
CA LEU A 217 5.63 -0.68 -14.59
C LEU A 217 4.20 -0.18 -14.84
N THR A 218 3.73 0.78 -14.05
CA THR A 218 2.39 1.35 -14.17
C THR A 218 2.33 2.56 -15.10
N ILE A 219 3.46 3.26 -15.28
CA ILE A 219 3.63 4.41 -16.18
C ILE A 219 4.84 4.13 -17.09
N PRO A 220 4.67 3.44 -18.24
CA PRO A 220 5.78 3.02 -19.09
C PRO A 220 6.70 4.16 -19.57
N ALA A 221 6.19 5.39 -19.68
CA ALA A 221 6.95 6.59 -20.05
C ALA A 221 8.09 6.91 -19.07
N LEU A 222 8.04 6.41 -17.83
CA LEU A 222 9.08 6.62 -16.79
C LEU A 222 10.22 5.59 -16.86
N LYS A 223 10.12 4.58 -17.74
CA LYS A 223 11.14 3.52 -17.81
C LYS A 223 12.52 4.10 -18.12
N GLY A 224 13.50 3.87 -17.24
CA GLY A 224 14.86 4.35 -17.35
C GLY A 224 15.06 5.86 -17.03
N LYS A 225 13.98 6.55 -16.62
CA LYS A 225 14.03 7.99 -16.30
C LYS A 225 13.78 8.29 -14.82
N PHE A 226 13.37 7.32 -14.03
CA PHE A 226 12.98 7.49 -12.64
C PHE A 226 13.67 6.48 -11.73
N ASP A 227 14.37 6.97 -10.71
CA ASP A 227 15.00 6.15 -9.66
C ASP A 227 14.92 6.85 -8.29
N GLY A 228 15.34 6.17 -7.22
CA GLY A 228 15.29 6.75 -5.89
C GLY A 228 15.77 5.84 -4.79
N LEU A 229 15.72 6.36 -3.57
CA LEU A 229 16.08 5.67 -2.33
C LEU A 229 15.05 5.92 -1.22
N SER A 230 15.15 5.14 -0.15
CA SER A 230 14.37 5.32 1.07
C SER A 230 15.27 5.69 2.23
N ILE A 231 14.80 6.58 3.08
CA ILE A 231 15.42 6.91 4.38
C ILE A 231 14.43 6.56 5.47
N ARG A 232 14.74 5.55 6.28
CA ARG A 232 13.91 5.20 7.44
C ARG A 232 14.22 6.16 8.59
N VAL A 233 13.14 6.63 9.24
CA VAL A 233 13.21 7.56 10.37
C VAL A 233 12.43 7.03 11.56
N PRO A 234 12.70 7.52 12.79
CA PRO A 234 12.06 7.04 14.03
C PRO A 234 10.60 7.50 14.18
N THR A 235 9.77 7.25 13.19
CA THR A 235 8.31 7.46 13.26
C THR A 235 7.59 6.15 13.03
N PRO A 236 6.47 5.85 13.74
CA PRO A 236 5.81 4.56 13.64
C PRO A 236 4.97 4.42 12.38
N VAL A 237 4.43 5.52 11.87
CA VAL A 237 3.52 5.55 10.72
C VAL A 237 3.53 6.94 10.10
N VAL A 238 3.07 7.03 8.86
CA VAL A 238 3.10 8.18 7.95
C VAL A 238 4.51 8.47 7.42
N SER A 239 4.59 8.57 6.12
CA SER A 239 5.80 8.79 5.36
C SER A 239 5.58 9.94 4.37
N LEU A 240 6.65 10.48 3.82
CA LEU A 240 6.60 11.43 2.72
C LEU A 240 7.54 11.01 1.60
N SER A 241 7.19 11.36 0.38
CA SER A 241 8.06 11.24 -0.79
C SER A 241 8.46 12.64 -1.27
N ASP A 242 9.76 12.89 -1.35
CA ASP A 242 10.37 14.07 -1.97
C ASP A 242 10.78 13.71 -3.39
N ILE A 243 10.09 14.26 -4.38
CA ILE A 243 10.28 14.01 -5.80
C ILE A 243 10.92 15.24 -6.42
N THR A 244 12.06 15.04 -7.08
CA THR A 244 12.71 16.07 -7.90
C THR A 244 12.68 15.61 -9.35
N ALA A 245 12.08 16.41 -10.24
CA ALA A 245 11.93 16.05 -11.65
C ALA A 245 12.36 17.19 -12.57
N VAL A 246 12.96 16.83 -13.71
CA VAL A 246 13.17 17.73 -14.84
C VAL A 246 12.03 17.50 -15.82
N LEU A 247 11.24 18.53 -16.07
CA LEU A 247 10.11 18.50 -16.98
C LEU A 247 10.54 18.86 -18.41
N LYS A 248 9.77 18.46 -19.41
CA LYS A 248 10.05 18.76 -20.83
C LYS A 248 9.66 20.19 -21.24
N ARG A 249 8.90 20.89 -20.43
CA ARG A 249 8.54 22.30 -20.60
C ARG A 249 8.65 23.06 -19.29
N ASP A 250 8.84 24.36 -19.40
CA ASP A 250 8.84 25.26 -18.26
C ASP A 250 7.46 25.35 -17.60
N THR A 251 7.46 25.64 -16.31
CA THR A 251 6.28 25.81 -15.46
C THR A 251 6.58 26.80 -14.33
N THR A 252 5.57 27.11 -13.54
CA THR A 252 5.67 27.90 -12.31
C THR A 252 5.10 27.15 -11.12
N VAL A 253 5.38 27.63 -9.92
CA VAL A 253 4.79 27.06 -8.68
C VAL A 253 3.28 27.12 -8.72
N GLU A 254 2.72 28.26 -9.15
CA GLU A 254 1.29 28.50 -9.25
C GLU A 254 0.62 27.54 -10.24
N GLU A 255 1.22 27.32 -11.41
CA GLU A 255 0.70 26.37 -12.40
C GLU A 255 0.67 24.95 -11.86
N LEU A 256 1.73 24.52 -11.18
CA LEU A 256 1.78 23.19 -10.54
C LEU A 256 0.71 23.04 -9.44
N GLN A 257 0.57 24.04 -8.58
CA GLN A 257 -0.45 24.03 -7.53
C GLN A 257 -1.87 23.91 -8.11
N GLU A 258 -2.18 24.68 -9.15
CA GLU A 258 -3.50 24.61 -9.81
C GLU A 258 -3.75 23.29 -10.49
N ILE A 259 -2.75 22.69 -11.13
CA ILE A 259 -2.86 21.38 -11.77
C ILE A 259 -3.13 20.29 -10.73
N PHE A 260 -2.41 20.27 -9.60
CA PHE A 260 -2.66 19.31 -8.53
C PHE A 260 -4.02 19.52 -7.84
N LYS A 261 -4.43 20.77 -7.60
CA LYS A 261 -5.78 21.10 -7.09
C LYS A 261 -6.88 20.61 -8.03
N LYS A 262 -6.67 20.77 -9.33
CA LYS A 262 -7.60 20.29 -10.35
C LYS A 262 -7.65 18.77 -10.37
N ALA A 263 -6.49 18.11 -10.46
CA ALA A 263 -6.41 16.65 -10.48
C ALA A 263 -7.07 16.02 -9.24
N ALA A 264 -6.84 16.56 -8.05
CA ALA A 264 -7.45 16.07 -6.80
C ALA A 264 -8.99 16.14 -6.78
N LYS A 265 -9.62 16.92 -7.68
CA LYS A 265 -11.08 17.04 -7.82
C LYS A 265 -11.64 16.16 -8.95
N GLU A 266 -10.79 15.54 -9.76
CA GLU A 266 -11.26 14.66 -10.82
C GLU A 266 -11.78 13.34 -10.23
N PRO A 267 -12.93 12.81 -10.71
CA PRO A 267 -13.48 11.55 -10.21
C PRO A 267 -12.50 10.38 -10.23
N PHE A 268 -11.59 10.37 -11.19
CA PHE A 268 -10.54 9.36 -11.34
C PHE A 268 -9.55 9.35 -10.15
N TYR A 269 -9.36 10.49 -9.49
CA TYR A 269 -8.46 10.62 -8.34
C TYR A 269 -9.18 10.73 -6.99
N GLU A 270 -10.51 10.59 -6.96
CA GLU A 270 -11.28 10.66 -5.71
C GLU A 270 -10.78 9.61 -4.69
N GLY A 271 -10.42 10.07 -3.49
CA GLY A 271 -9.85 9.23 -2.43
C GLY A 271 -8.42 8.69 -2.72
N ILE A 272 -7.83 9.03 -3.87
CA ILE A 272 -6.49 8.60 -4.29
C ILE A 272 -5.47 9.73 -4.11
N LEU A 273 -5.71 10.87 -4.75
CA LEU A 273 -4.84 12.03 -4.71
C LEU A 273 -5.52 13.18 -3.98
N GLY A 274 -4.90 13.63 -2.90
CA GLY A 274 -5.30 14.84 -2.18
C GLY A 274 -4.26 15.94 -2.30
N VAL A 275 -4.60 17.13 -1.81
CA VAL A 275 -3.69 18.25 -1.65
C VAL A 275 -3.81 18.83 -0.25
N SER A 276 -2.71 19.40 0.28
CA SER A 276 -2.69 20.15 1.53
C SER A 276 -2.21 21.57 1.29
N GLU A 277 -2.86 22.55 1.91
CA GLU A 277 -2.49 23.96 1.90
C GLU A 277 -2.04 24.43 3.30
N GLU A 278 -2.18 23.58 4.31
CA GLU A 278 -1.83 23.86 5.69
C GLU A 278 -0.42 23.38 6.04
N PRO A 279 0.27 24.04 6.99
CA PRO A 279 1.62 23.66 7.42
C PRO A 279 1.58 22.44 8.36
N LEU A 280 1.18 21.27 7.86
CA LEU A 280 1.00 20.05 8.61
C LEU A 280 2.30 19.22 8.66
N VAL A 281 2.31 18.25 9.59
CA VAL A 281 3.40 17.28 9.76
C VAL A 281 2.86 15.86 9.75
N SER A 282 3.73 14.85 9.79
CA SER A 282 3.36 13.45 9.60
C SER A 282 2.20 12.97 10.46
N ILE A 283 2.13 13.39 11.74
CA ILE A 283 1.09 12.91 12.66
C ILE A 283 -0.32 13.35 12.25
N ASP A 284 -0.46 14.46 11.53
CA ASP A 284 -1.74 15.02 11.10
C ASP A 284 -2.36 14.21 9.97
N TYR A 285 -1.55 13.44 9.25
CA TYR A 285 -2.00 12.54 8.17
C TYR A 285 -2.26 11.11 8.62
N ARG A 286 -2.11 10.80 9.92
CA ARG A 286 -2.36 9.46 10.44
C ARG A 286 -3.83 9.06 10.28
N GLY A 287 -4.07 7.90 9.68
CA GLY A 287 -5.42 7.42 9.36
C GLY A 287 -6.03 8.04 8.10
N ASN A 288 -5.29 8.86 7.36
CA ASN A 288 -5.76 9.39 6.08
C ASN A 288 -5.77 8.28 5.03
N SER A 289 -6.89 8.15 4.30
CA SER A 289 -7.11 7.07 3.32
C SER A 289 -6.54 7.34 1.94
N HIS A 290 -6.10 8.57 1.63
CA HIS A 290 -5.51 8.88 0.33
C HIS A 290 -4.19 8.12 0.12
N SER A 291 -3.93 7.75 -1.11
CA SER A 291 -2.64 7.18 -1.53
C SER A 291 -1.53 8.22 -1.48
N SER A 292 -1.86 9.47 -1.79
CA SER A 292 -0.92 10.57 -1.93
C SER A 292 -1.60 11.90 -1.60
N ILE A 293 -0.94 12.74 -0.80
CA ILE A 293 -1.42 14.08 -0.46
C ILE A 293 -0.28 15.06 -0.78
N VAL A 294 -0.41 15.80 -1.89
CA VAL A 294 0.61 16.77 -2.30
C VAL A 294 0.57 17.98 -1.38
N ASP A 295 1.73 18.31 -0.81
CA ASP A 295 1.94 19.48 0.02
C ASP A 295 2.20 20.69 -0.88
N LEU A 296 1.17 21.49 -1.15
CA LEU A 296 1.23 22.59 -2.09
C LEU A 296 2.22 23.70 -1.68
N PRO A 297 2.31 24.09 -0.40
CA PRO A 297 3.33 25.04 0.08
C PRO A 297 4.78 24.60 -0.15
N LEU A 298 5.07 23.31 -0.25
CA LEU A 298 6.41 22.78 -0.45
C LEU A 298 6.78 22.57 -1.93
N ILE A 299 5.88 22.89 -2.86
CA ILE A 299 6.19 22.88 -4.30
C ILE A 299 7.23 23.95 -4.60
N ASN A 300 8.27 23.58 -5.36
CA ASN A 300 9.32 24.51 -5.79
C ASN A 300 9.67 24.29 -7.25
N VAL A 301 10.08 25.38 -7.92
CA VAL A 301 10.53 25.39 -9.31
C VAL A 301 11.85 26.15 -9.42
N VAL A 302 12.85 25.56 -10.05
CA VAL A 302 14.15 26.16 -10.30
C VAL A 302 14.44 26.12 -11.79
N GLY A 303 14.82 27.28 -12.34
CA GLY A 303 15.21 27.39 -13.75
C GLY A 303 14.08 27.04 -14.74
N GLY A 304 12.83 27.17 -14.33
CA GLY A 304 11.65 26.94 -15.15
C GLY A 304 11.17 25.49 -15.22
N ASN A 305 12.07 24.50 -15.23
CA ASN A 305 11.66 23.10 -15.45
C ASN A 305 12.20 22.07 -14.44
N LEU A 306 13.05 22.46 -13.49
CA LEU A 306 13.43 21.60 -12.37
C LEU A 306 12.43 21.82 -11.24
N VAL A 307 11.60 20.80 -10.98
CA VAL A 307 10.53 20.88 -9.99
C VAL A 307 10.77 19.98 -8.79
N LYS A 308 10.30 20.42 -7.62
CA LYS A 308 10.23 19.63 -6.40
C LYS A 308 8.78 19.49 -5.99
N ILE A 309 8.33 18.25 -5.78
CA ILE A 309 7.00 17.90 -5.25
C ILE A 309 7.19 17.04 -3.99
N VAL A 310 6.55 17.46 -2.91
CA VAL A 310 6.47 16.66 -1.67
C VAL A 310 5.07 16.09 -1.53
N ALA A 311 4.97 14.81 -1.24
CA ALA A 311 3.70 14.12 -1.06
C ALA A 311 3.71 13.26 0.19
N TRP A 312 2.70 13.44 1.05
CA TRP A 312 2.47 12.68 2.26
C TRP A 312 1.61 11.44 1.99
N TYR A 313 1.79 10.40 2.79
CA TYR A 313 0.94 9.22 2.77
C TYR A 313 0.99 8.45 4.07
N ASP A 314 -0.17 7.98 4.53
CA ASP A 314 -0.18 6.97 5.58
C ASP A 314 0.19 5.62 4.93
N ASN A 315 1.42 5.18 5.17
CA ASN A 315 1.99 4.00 4.51
C ASN A 315 1.33 2.67 4.91
N GLU A 316 0.49 2.67 5.94
CA GLU A 316 -0.30 1.51 6.34
C GLU A 316 -1.79 1.70 6.01
N TRP A 317 -2.41 2.80 6.45
CA TRP A 317 -3.85 3.02 6.30
C TRP A 317 -4.26 3.34 4.86
N GLY A 318 -3.62 4.32 4.23
CA GLY A 318 -3.86 4.67 2.83
C GLY A 318 -3.59 3.50 1.90
N TYR A 319 -2.48 2.79 2.12
CA TYR A 319 -2.15 1.59 1.37
C TYR A 319 -3.18 0.47 1.54
N SER A 320 -3.66 0.23 2.76
CA SER A 320 -4.65 -0.81 3.04
C SER A 320 -6.02 -0.49 2.43
N ASN A 321 -6.38 0.80 2.30
CA ASN A 321 -7.57 1.21 1.55
C ASN A 321 -7.46 0.78 0.08
N ARG A 322 -6.35 1.11 -0.59
CA ARG A 322 -6.11 0.70 -2.00
C ARG A 322 -6.12 -0.81 -2.16
N LEU A 323 -5.54 -1.52 -1.20
CA LEU A 323 -5.50 -2.99 -1.22
C LEU A 323 -6.91 -3.61 -1.18
N VAL A 324 -7.78 -3.11 -0.30
CA VAL A 324 -9.17 -3.58 -0.19
C VAL A 324 -10.00 -3.19 -1.39
N GLU A 325 -9.84 -1.98 -1.90
CA GLU A 325 -10.51 -1.50 -3.12
C GLU A 325 -10.10 -2.36 -4.33
N LEU A 326 -8.80 -2.55 -4.55
CA LEU A 326 -8.32 -3.42 -5.62
C LEU A 326 -8.87 -4.84 -5.49
N ALA A 327 -8.87 -5.41 -4.28
CA ALA A 327 -9.40 -6.75 -4.05
C ALA A 327 -10.92 -6.83 -4.32
N SER A 328 -11.69 -5.80 -3.89
CA SER A 328 -13.12 -5.73 -4.15
C SER A 328 -13.41 -5.65 -5.66
N ASP A 329 -12.77 -4.73 -6.37
CA ASP A 329 -13.04 -4.50 -7.79
C ASP A 329 -12.55 -5.68 -8.66
N PHE A 330 -11.40 -6.24 -8.30
CA PHE A 330 -10.90 -7.45 -8.95
C PHE A 330 -11.84 -8.65 -8.75
N GLY A 331 -12.48 -8.76 -7.60
CA GLY A 331 -13.45 -9.84 -7.33
C GLY A 331 -14.75 -9.73 -8.12
N LYS A 332 -15.13 -8.55 -8.61
CA LYS A 332 -16.34 -8.31 -9.40
C LYS A 332 -16.20 -8.76 -10.87
N ASN A 333 -14.98 -8.73 -11.39
CA ASN A 333 -14.62 -9.17 -12.76
C ASN A 333 -14.48 -10.75 -12.81
#